data_aa0ea011ca0f654c8892a7ba0db6995d
#
_entry.id   aa0ea011ca0f654c8892a7ba0db6995d
#
_cell.length_a   1.000
_cell.length_b   1.000
_cell.length_c   1.000
_cell.angle_alpha   90.00
_cell.angle_beta   90.00
_cell.angle_gamma   90.00
#
_symmetry.space_group_name_H-M   'P 1'
#
loop_
_entity.id
_entity.type
_entity.pdbx_description
1 polymer ?
#
loop_
_entity_poly.entity_id
_entity_poly.type
_entity_poly.pdbx_seq_one_letter_code
_entity_poly.pdbx_strand_id
1 'polypeptide(L)'
;MPILELLSRAEKLKQAISIITDDIDHHLLALAPSADLDNYKKFLTLQYVYQLELKGLYEHADLHQYIDNLHDRTRLSLIKQDLDDLKHPLPNHQQYPCRFQNADFAYVLGWLYVIEGAQFSAATLGKQVEAELKLNNQRGARYLAKASEYSKDCQLNHLIDNLELCEQQQATLIEGAEQALQRFKFYQAQLY
;
A
#
# COMPACT_ATOMS: atom_id res chain seq x y z
N MET A 1 4.14 30.57 18.42
CA MET A 1 3.82 30.03 17.08
C MET A 1 3.57 28.55 17.23
N PRO A 2 2.48 27.99 16.69
CA PRO A 2 2.21 26.57 16.81
C PRO A 2 3.23 25.76 16.00
N ILE A 3 3.67 24.64 16.57
CA ILE A 3 4.66 23.71 15.99
C ILE A 3 4.25 23.20 14.59
N LEU A 4 2.98 23.29 14.24
CA LEU A 4 2.44 22.89 12.93
C LEU A 4 3.00 23.68 11.72
N GLU A 5 3.52 24.89 11.91
CA GLU A 5 4.13 25.67 10.82
C GLU A 5 5.52 25.20 10.40
N LEU A 6 6.16 24.31 11.19
CA LEU A 6 7.49 23.77 10.94
C LEU A 6 7.49 22.40 10.25
N LEU A 7 6.32 21.73 10.14
CA LEU A 7 6.24 20.41 9.52
C LEU A 7 6.30 20.50 8.00
N SER A 8 7.04 19.59 7.38
CA SER A 8 7.03 19.41 5.93
C SER A 8 5.64 18.94 5.44
N ARG A 9 5.40 18.99 4.13
CA ARG A 9 4.11 18.55 3.57
C ARG A 9 3.90 17.05 3.75
N ALA A 10 4.95 16.25 3.59
CA ALA A 10 4.90 14.81 3.82
C ALA A 10 4.62 14.50 5.31
N GLU A 11 5.19 15.27 6.25
CA GLU A 11 4.90 15.12 7.67
C GLU A 11 3.45 15.48 8.03
N LYS A 12 2.91 16.56 7.44
CA LYS A 12 1.50 16.95 7.59
C LYS A 12 0.56 15.87 7.05
N LEU A 13 0.89 15.31 5.88
CA LEU A 13 0.13 14.19 5.28
C LEU A 13 0.15 12.98 6.22
N LYS A 14 1.32 12.57 6.69
CA LYS A 14 1.47 11.47 7.64
C LYS A 14 0.64 11.68 8.91
N GLN A 15 0.67 12.88 9.47
CA GLN A 15 -0.12 13.23 10.65
C GLN A 15 -1.63 13.15 10.39
N ALA A 16 -2.08 13.65 9.23
CA ALA A 16 -3.50 13.65 8.87
C ALA A 16 -4.09 12.24 8.81
N ILE A 17 -3.33 11.26 8.32
CA ILE A 17 -3.80 9.87 8.15
C ILE A 17 -3.44 8.94 9.32
N SER A 18 -2.74 9.42 10.34
CA SER A 18 -2.16 8.57 11.40
C SER A 18 -3.21 7.71 12.12
N ILE A 19 -4.35 8.29 12.49
CA ILE A 19 -5.41 7.58 13.22
C ILE A 19 -5.93 6.38 12.42
N ILE A 20 -6.13 6.54 11.11
CA ILE A 20 -6.64 5.47 10.25
C ILE A 20 -5.55 4.41 10.06
N THR A 21 -4.30 4.83 9.94
CA THR A 21 -3.14 3.92 9.81
C THR A 21 -2.98 3.08 11.07
N ASP A 22 -3.02 3.69 12.24
CA ASP A 22 -2.89 3.00 13.53
C ASP A 22 -4.00 1.95 13.72
N ASP A 23 -5.22 2.26 13.31
CA ASP A 23 -6.35 1.33 13.37
C ASP A 23 -6.17 0.13 12.43
N ILE A 24 -5.68 0.35 11.20
CA ILE A 24 -5.34 -0.72 10.25
C ILE A 24 -4.23 -1.61 10.82
N ASP A 25 -3.19 -1.02 11.38
CA ASP A 25 -2.06 -1.76 11.95
C ASP A 25 -2.50 -2.61 13.14
N HIS A 26 -3.38 -2.12 14.00
CA HIS A 26 -3.97 -2.89 15.10
C HIS A 26 -4.73 -4.12 14.59
N HIS A 27 -5.54 -3.97 13.55
CA HIS A 27 -6.27 -5.08 12.96
C HIS A 27 -5.36 -6.10 12.26
N LEU A 28 -4.29 -5.65 11.60
CA LEU A 28 -3.29 -6.54 11.00
C LEU A 28 -2.51 -7.31 12.06
N LEU A 29 -2.17 -6.66 13.19
CA LEU A 29 -1.55 -7.35 14.32
C LEU A 29 -2.47 -8.40 14.92
N ALA A 30 -3.77 -8.12 15.05
CA ALA A 30 -4.76 -9.07 15.55
C ALA A 30 -4.95 -10.27 14.60
N LEU A 31 -4.80 -10.07 13.29
CA LEU A 31 -4.80 -11.15 12.30
C LEU A 31 -3.60 -12.11 12.47
N ALA A 32 -2.50 -11.60 13.02
CA ALA A 32 -1.26 -12.34 13.22
C ALA A 32 -0.81 -13.15 11.97
N PRO A 33 -0.50 -12.50 10.83
CA PRO A 33 -0.25 -13.19 9.56
C PRO A 33 0.92 -14.16 9.58
N SER A 34 1.88 -13.99 10.48
CA SER A 34 3.03 -14.89 10.64
C SER A 34 2.80 -16.06 11.60
N ALA A 35 1.66 -16.10 12.31
CA ALA A 35 1.40 -17.15 13.31
C ALA A 35 1.17 -18.53 12.67
N ASP A 36 0.47 -18.59 11.55
CA ASP A 36 0.21 -19.82 10.81
C ASP A 36 -0.06 -19.56 9.32
N LEU A 37 -0.09 -20.64 8.53
CA LEU A 37 -0.31 -20.57 7.09
C LEU A 37 -1.70 -20.05 6.70
N ASP A 38 -2.73 -20.32 7.49
CA ASP A 38 -4.09 -19.90 7.15
C ASP A 38 -4.27 -18.42 7.37
N ASN A 39 -3.71 -17.86 8.44
CA ASN A 39 -3.66 -16.41 8.64
C ASN A 39 -2.83 -15.70 7.56
N TYR A 40 -1.72 -16.32 7.15
CA TYR A 40 -0.90 -15.76 6.07
C TYR A 40 -1.63 -15.76 4.72
N LYS A 41 -2.34 -16.84 4.37
CA LYS A 41 -3.18 -16.92 3.17
C LYS A 41 -4.28 -15.86 3.17
N LYS A 42 -4.92 -15.62 4.32
CA LYS A 42 -5.91 -14.54 4.47
C LYS A 42 -5.26 -13.18 4.18
N PHE A 43 -4.10 -12.92 4.80
CA PHE A 43 -3.35 -11.69 4.54
C PHE A 43 -3.04 -11.51 3.04
N LEU A 44 -2.53 -12.54 2.35
CA LEU A 44 -2.26 -12.49 0.91
C LEU A 44 -3.55 -12.29 0.10
N THR A 45 -4.66 -12.88 0.52
CA THR A 45 -5.97 -12.67 -0.13
C THR A 45 -6.42 -11.22 -0.04
N LEU A 46 -6.27 -10.60 1.14
CA LEU A 46 -6.53 -9.16 1.33
C LEU A 46 -5.65 -8.31 0.42
N GLN A 47 -4.34 -8.58 0.40
CA GLN A 47 -3.41 -7.86 -0.46
C GLN A 47 -3.77 -8.03 -1.95
N TYR A 48 -4.13 -9.25 -2.37
CA TYR A 48 -4.55 -9.52 -3.75
C TYR A 48 -5.75 -8.68 -4.17
N VAL A 49 -6.81 -8.67 -3.38
CA VAL A 49 -8.04 -7.92 -3.68
C VAL A 49 -7.76 -6.42 -3.71
N TYR A 50 -6.98 -5.92 -2.77
CA TYR A 50 -6.59 -4.52 -2.75
C TYR A 50 -5.73 -4.14 -3.97
N GLN A 51 -4.73 -4.94 -4.31
CA GLN A 51 -3.83 -4.70 -5.46
C GLN A 51 -4.56 -4.78 -6.83
N LEU A 52 -5.67 -5.48 -6.93
CA LEU A 52 -6.49 -5.46 -8.14
C LEU A 52 -7.07 -4.07 -8.43
N GLU A 53 -7.44 -3.30 -7.41
CA GLU A 53 -7.92 -1.93 -7.58
C GLU A 53 -6.81 -0.95 -7.97
N LEU A 54 -5.57 -1.24 -7.59
CA LEU A 54 -4.43 -0.35 -7.79
C LEU A 54 -3.84 -0.39 -9.20
N LYS A 55 -4.30 -1.30 -10.07
CA LYS A 55 -3.76 -1.44 -11.42
C LYS A 55 -3.74 -0.11 -12.17
N GLY A 56 -4.84 0.63 -12.17
CA GLY A 56 -4.92 1.91 -12.85
C GLY A 56 -4.08 3.04 -12.21
N LEU A 57 -3.70 2.91 -10.94
CA LEU A 57 -2.80 3.84 -10.27
C LEU A 57 -1.39 3.82 -10.89
N TYR A 58 -0.86 2.62 -11.10
CA TYR A 58 0.46 2.43 -11.70
C TYR A 58 0.52 2.75 -13.20
N GLU A 59 -0.62 2.95 -13.85
CA GLU A 59 -0.76 3.35 -15.24
C GLU A 59 -1.07 4.86 -15.39
N HIS A 60 -1.17 5.62 -14.30
CA HIS A 60 -1.57 7.04 -14.34
C HIS A 60 -0.48 7.91 -14.96
N ALA A 61 -0.82 8.61 -16.05
CA ALA A 61 0.14 9.33 -16.89
C ALA A 61 0.95 10.40 -16.14
N ASP A 62 0.29 11.16 -15.26
CA ASP A 62 0.95 12.24 -14.54
C ASP A 62 1.95 11.71 -13.49
N LEU A 63 1.67 10.57 -12.86
CA LEU A 63 2.62 9.96 -11.92
C LEU A 63 3.91 9.52 -12.62
N HIS A 64 3.82 9.06 -13.87
CA HIS A 64 5.00 8.66 -14.67
C HIS A 64 5.94 9.82 -14.99
N GLN A 65 5.48 11.07 -14.91
CA GLN A 65 6.33 12.25 -15.12
C GLN A 65 7.27 12.51 -13.91
N TYR A 66 6.92 12.02 -12.75
CA TYR A 66 7.63 12.27 -11.49
C TYR A 66 8.29 11.05 -10.89
N ILE A 67 7.84 9.85 -11.27
CA ILE A 67 8.28 8.60 -10.64
C ILE A 67 8.72 7.62 -11.71
N ASP A 68 10.03 7.38 -11.76
CA ASP A 68 10.61 6.41 -12.67
C ASP A 68 10.19 4.98 -12.31
N ASN A 69 10.01 4.16 -13.34
CA ASN A 69 9.68 2.75 -13.21
C ASN A 69 8.44 2.47 -12.34
N LEU A 70 7.46 3.40 -12.34
CA LEU A 70 6.22 3.25 -11.60
C LEU A 70 5.48 1.94 -11.96
N HIS A 71 5.48 1.58 -13.24
CA HIS A 71 4.86 0.36 -13.76
C HIS A 71 5.45 -0.91 -13.12
N ASP A 72 6.75 -0.93 -12.83
CA ASP A 72 7.45 -2.08 -12.24
C ASP A 72 7.17 -2.25 -10.73
N ARG A 73 6.50 -1.27 -10.12
CA ARG A 73 6.13 -1.31 -8.70
C ARG A 73 4.87 -2.13 -8.41
N THR A 74 4.13 -2.55 -9.44
CA THR A 74 2.97 -3.43 -9.26
C THR A 74 3.38 -4.79 -8.71
N ARG A 75 2.65 -5.30 -7.72
CA ARG A 75 2.98 -6.56 -7.02
C ARG A 75 1.94 -7.65 -7.19
N LEU A 76 0.92 -7.39 -7.99
CA LEU A 76 -0.20 -8.31 -8.16
C LEU A 76 0.23 -9.70 -8.64
N SER A 77 1.20 -9.76 -9.57
CA SER A 77 1.73 -11.01 -10.10
C SER A 77 2.48 -11.82 -9.03
N LEU A 78 3.19 -11.15 -8.13
CA LEU A 78 3.92 -11.80 -7.03
C LEU A 78 2.95 -12.41 -6.01
N ILE A 79 1.88 -11.68 -5.66
CA ILE A 79 0.85 -12.20 -4.75
C ILE A 79 0.16 -13.41 -5.36
N LYS A 80 -0.14 -13.41 -6.67
CA LYS A 80 -0.70 -14.57 -7.37
C LYS A 80 0.20 -15.79 -7.26
N GLN A 81 1.50 -15.62 -7.51
CA GLN A 81 2.49 -16.70 -7.40
C GLN A 81 2.58 -17.22 -5.95
N ASP A 82 2.55 -16.33 -4.97
CA ASP A 82 2.61 -16.73 -3.56
C ASP A 82 1.36 -17.51 -3.14
N LEU A 83 0.17 -17.11 -3.59
CA LEU A 83 -1.06 -17.87 -3.35
C LEU A 83 -1.05 -19.24 -4.05
N ASP A 84 -0.51 -19.32 -5.26
CA ASP A 84 -0.36 -20.59 -6.00
C ASP A 84 0.61 -21.55 -5.28
N ASP A 85 1.77 -21.06 -4.84
CA ASP A 85 2.73 -21.84 -4.03
C ASP A 85 2.08 -22.43 -2.76
N LEU A 86 1.15 -21.69 -2.16
CA LEU A 86 0.42 -22.11 -0.96
C LEU A 86 -0.84 -22.93 -1.29
N LYS A 87 -1.08 -23.24 -2.56
CA LYS A 87 -2.28 -23.95 -3.05
C LYS A 87 -3.57 -23.32 -2.56
N HIS A 88 -3.60 -21.99 -2.52
CA HIS A 88 -4.77 -21.22 -2.13
C HIS A 88 -5.44 -20.62 -3.37
N PRO A 89 -6.75 -20.87 -3.58
CA PRO A 89 -7.45 -20.37 -4.76
C PRO A 89 -7.51 -18.84 -4.73
N LEU A 90 -7.42 -18.23 -5.90
CA LEU A 90 -7.67 -16.80 -6.02
C LEU A 90 -9.13 -16.49 -5.67
N PRO A 91 -9.39 -15.46 -4.88
CA PRO A 91 -10.76 -15.08 -4.55
C PRO A 91 -11.50 -14.67 -5.81
N ASN A 92 -12.78 -15.08 -5.90
CA ASN A 92 -13.67 -14.57 -6.93
C ASN A 92 -14.05 -13.13 -6.55
N HIS A 93 -13.32 -12.17 -7.10
CA HIS A 93 -13.50 -10.77 -6.80
C HIS A 93 -14.13 -10.05 -7.99
N GLN A 94 -15.20 -9.31 -7.73
CA GLN A 94 -15.81 -8.46 -8.73
C GLN A 94 -14.83 -7.32 -9.07
N GLN A 95 -14.49 -7.17 -10.35
CA GLN A 95 -13.65 -6.08 -10.79
C GLN A 95 -14.40 -4.75 -10.61
N TYR A 96 -13.76 -3.81 -9.93
CA TYR A 96 -14.25 -2.45 -9.83
C TYR A 96 -13.72 -1.61 -10.99
N PRO A 97 -14.49 -0.63 -11.50
CA PRO A 97 -14.02 0.23 -12.57
C PRO A 97 -12.76 0.98 -12.13
N CYS A 98 -11.87 1.20 -13.08
CA CYS A 98 -10.63 1.95 -12.87
C CYS A 98 -10.95 3.36 -12.34
N ARG A 99 -10.57 3.64 -11.10
CA ARG A 99 -10.88 4.90 -10.40
C ARG A 99 -9.91 6.01 -10.75
N PHE A 100 -8.77 5.66 -11.35
CA PHE A 100 -7.63 6.57 -11.47
C PHE A 100 -7.51 7.20 -12.86
N GLN A 101 -8.17 6.70 -13.87
CA GLN A 101 -7.96 7.10 -15.27
C GLN A 101 -8.05 8.61 -15.54
N ASN A 102 -8.95 9.32 -14.84
CA ASN A 102 -9.14 10.77 -14.96
C ASN A 102 -9.11 11.44 -13.57
N ALA A 103 -8.46 10.84 -12.61
CA ALA A 103 -8.35 11.40 -11.27
C ALA A 103 -7.32 12.54 -11.24
N ASP A 104 -7.50 13.48 -10.31
CA ASP A 104 -6.53 14.55 -10.07
C ASP A 104 -5.18 13.99 -9.64
N PHE A 105 -4.08 14.61 -10.10
CA PHE A 105 -2.72 14.20 -9.78
C PHE A 105 -2.46 14.14 -8.27
N ALA A 106 -2.90 15.15 -7.52
CA ALA A 106 -2.69 15.17 -6.08
C ALA A 106 -3.46 14.03 -5.38
N TYR A 107 -4.67 13.70 -5.86
CA TYR A 107 -5.45 12.57 -5.36
C TYR A 107 -4.73 11.23 -5.57
N VAL A 108 -4.24 10.97 -6.77
CA VAL A 108 -3.53 9.70 -7.05
C VAL A 108 -2.17 9.63 -6.36
N LEU A 109 -1.51 10.77 -6.15
CA LEU A 109 -0.27 10.85 -5.38
C LEU A 109 -0.52 10.50 -3.90
N GLY A 110 -1.67 10.90 -3.33
CA GLY A 110 -2.09 10.52 -1.99
C GLY A 110 -2.30 9.00 -1.84
N TRP A 111 -2.94 8.37 -2.82
CA TRP A 111 -3.05 6.91 -2.90
C TRP A 111 -1.69 6.24 -2.94
N LEU A 112 -0.80 6.71 -3.81
CA LEU A 112 0.53 6.12 -3.96
C LEU A 112 1.35 6.25 -2.68
N TYR A 113 1.24 7.38 -1.97
CA TYR A 113 1.89 7.60 -0.68
C TYR A 113 1.54 6.52 0.34
N VAL A 114 0.28 6.17 0.47
CA VAL A 114 -0.18 5.12 1.39
C VAL A 114 0.35 3.75 0.98
N ILE A 115 0.28 3.43 -0.31
CA ILE A 115 0.66 2.12 -0.83
C ILE A 115 2.17 1.88 -0.69
N GLU A 116 2.98 2.88 -0.98
CA GLU A 116 4.43 2.79 -0.82
C GLU A 116 4.83 2.87 0.67
N GLY A 117 4.09 3.62 1.51
CA GLY A 117 4.31 3.70 2.96
C GLY A 117 4.03 2.38 3.69
N ALA A 118 3.02 1.61 3.27
CA ALA A 118 2.67 0.32 3.86
C ALA A 118 3.79 -0.74 3.73
N GLN A 119 4.79 -0.49 2.91
CA GLN A 119 5.92 -1.40 2.66
C GLN A 119 6.86 -1.55 3.85
N PHE A 120 6.94 -0.56 4.74
CA PHE A 120 7.71 -0.71 5.97
C PHE A 120 7.19 -1.86 6.84
N SER A 121 5.88 -1.95 6.99
CA SER A 121 5.23 -3.06 7.71
C SER A 121 5.45 -4.40 6.99
N ALA A 122 5.42 -4.41 5.65
CA ALA A 122 5.65 -5.61 4.85
C ALA A 122 7.08 -6.16 4.98
N ALA A 123 8.10 -5.30 5.09
CA ALA A 123 9.48 -5.72 5.31
C ALA A 123 9.69 -6.41 6.66
N THR A 124 9.03 -5.92 7.71
CA THR A 124 9.06 -6.52 9.05
C THR A 124 8.32 -7.86 9.04
N LEU A 125 7.11 -7.89 8.46
CA LEU A 125 6.32 -9.11 8.33
C LEU A 125 7.07 -10.18 7.52
N GLY A 126 7.79 -9.80 6.46
CA GLY A 126 8.58 -10.72 5.66
C GLY A 126 9.61 -11.51 6.48
N LYS A 127 10.31 -10.85 7.40
CA LYS A 127 11.25 -11.50 8.31
C LYS A 127 10.55 -12.48 9.27
N GLN A 128 9.37 -12.11 9.78
CA GLN A 128 8.59 -12.98 10.66
C GLN A 128 8.07 -14.21 9.90
N VAL A 129 7.54 -14.02 8.69
CA VAL A 129 7.06 -15.11 7.82
C VAL A 129 8.19 -16.08 7.46
N GLU A 130 9.39 -15.57 7.18
CA GLU A 130 10.56 -16.40 6.92
C GLU A 130 10.96 -17.21 8.19
N ALA A 131 10.99 -16.55 9.34
CA ALA A 131 11.37 -17.19 10.60
C ALA A 131 10.37 -18.25 11.05
N GLU A 132 9.07 -17.97 11.00
CA GLU A 132 8.01 -18.81 11.57
C GLU A 132 7.46 -19.82 10.55
N LEU A 133 7.18 -19.39 9.32
CA LEU A 133 6.52 -20.22 8.30
C LEU A 133 7.49 -20.86 7.32
N LYS A 134 8.79 -20.49 7.36
CA LYS A 134 9.83 -20.97 6.44
C LYS A 134 9.52 -20.66 4.97
N LEU A 135 8.82 -19.56 4.71
CA LEU A 135 8.55 -19.01 3.38
C LEU A 135 9.58 -17.93 3.03
N ASN A 136 9.88 -17.77 1.75
CA ASN A 136 10.89 -16.83 1.30
C ASN A 136 10.59 -16.32 -0.12
N ASN A 137 11.51 -15.53 -0.70
CA ASN A 137 11.38 -14.96 -2.02
C ASN A 137 11.39 -15.98 -3.18
N GLN A 138 11.67 -17.25 -2.92
CA GLN A 138 11.57 -18.34 -3.90
C GLN A 138 10.22 -19.06 -3.79
N ARG A 139 9.56 -18.97 -2.63
CA ARG A 139 8.34 -19.71 -2.35
C ARG A 139 7.47 -19.00 -1.31
N GLY A 140 6.33 -18.53 -1.74
CA GLY A 140 5.23 -18.07 -0.90
C GLY A 140 5.40 -16.70 -0.24
N ALA A 141 6.56 -16.02 -0.38
CA ALA A 141 6.78 -14.70 0.21
C ALA A 141 7.51 -13.73 -0.75
N ARG A 142 7.31 -13.88 -2.07
CA ARG A 142 7.88 -12.97 -3.09
C ARG A 142 7.37 -11.54 -2.92
N TYR A 143 6.06 -11.40 -2.65
CA TYR A 143 5.45 -10.12 -2.41
C TYR A 143 6.13 -9.36 -1.28
N LEU A 144 6.32 -9.99 -0.12
CA LEU A 144 6.96 -9.38 1.04
C LEU A 144 8.45 -9.08 0.80
N ALA A 145 9.16 -9.97 0.10
CA ALA A 145 10.55 -9.74 -0.27
C ALA A 145 10.69 -8.53 -1.18
N LYS A 146 9.84 -8.39 -2.20
CA LYS A 146 9.85 -7.23 -3.10
C LYS A 146 9.49 -5.94 -2.37
N ALA A 147 8.52 -5.98 -1.47
CA ALA A 147 8.16 -4.84 -0.63
C ALA A 147 9.35 -4.32 0.20
N SER A 148 10.21 -5.21 0.66
CA SER A 148 11.41 -4.84 1.45
C SER A 148 12.46 -4.06 0.66
N GLU A 149 12.51 -4.21 -0.66
CA GLU A 149 13.46 -3.50 -1.53
C GLU A 149 13.15 -2.00 -1.60
N TYR A 150 11.87 -1.63 -1.59
CA TYR A 150 11.39 -0.24 -1.69
C TYR A 150 11.30 0.49 -0.34
N SER A 151 11.42 -0.22 0.77
CA SER A 151 11.30 0.37 2.11
C SER A 151 12.35 1.45 2.44
N LYS A 152 13.38 1.60 1.61
CA LYS A 152 14.46 2.60 1.75
C LYS A 152 14.25 3.84 0.88
N ASP A 153 13.18 3.88 0.10
CA ASP A 153 12.97 4.95 -0.87
C ASP A 153 12.31 6.18 -0.23
N CYS A 154 13.13 7.14 0.18
CA CYS A 154 12.67 8.45 0.64
C CYS A 154 12.18 9.35 -0.51
N GLN A 155 12.24 8.90 -1.78
CA GLN A 155 11.94 9.73 -2.96
C GLN A 155 10.54 10.32 -2.91
N LEU A 156 9.55 9.56 -2.43
CA LEU A 156 8.16 10.03 -2.42
C LEU A 156 7.94 11.16 -1.42
N ASN A 157 8.57 11.12 -0.23
CA ASN A 157 8.53 12.22 0.72
C ASN A 157 9.17 13.48 0.12
N HIS A 158 10.36 13.32 -0.49
CA HIS A 158 11.04 14.42 -1.18
C HIS A 158 10.20 14.98 -2.33
N LEU A 159 9.55 14.13 -3.12
CA LEU A 159 8.66 14.57 -4.17
C LEU A 159 7.53 15.43 -3.60
N ILE A 160 6.81 14.93 -2.60
CA ILE A 160 5.68 15.62 -1.97
C ILE A 160 6.11 16.97 -1.38
N ASP A 161 7.28 17.04 -0.75
CA ASP A 161 7.79 18.27 -0.13
C ASP A 161 8.20 19.32 -1.16
N ASN A 162 8.71 18.91 -2.33
CA ASN A 162 9.19 19.80 -3.37
C ASN A 162 8.15 20.18 -4.44
N LEU A 163 7.01 19.51 -4.49
CA LEU A 163 5.93 19.88 -5.41
C LEU A 163 5.31 21.23 -5.02
N GLU A 164 5.06 22.09 -5.99
CA GLU A 164 4.30 23.32 -5.78
C GLU A 164 2.80 23.00 -5.81
N LEU A 165 2.24 22.64 -4.65
CA LEU A 165 0.80 22.37 -4.50
C LEU A 165 0.10 23.53 -3.80
N CYS A 166 -0.96 24.06 -4.41
CA CYS A 166 -1.84 25.01 -3.74
C CYS A 166 -2.63 24.34 -2.60
N GLU A 167 -3.29 25.13 -1.76
CA GLU A 167 -4.06 24.61 -0.60
C GLU A 167 -5.11 23.55 -1.01
N GLN A 168 -5.82 23.79 -2.11
CA GLN A 168 -6.81 22.84 -2.63
C GLN A 168 -6.16 21.51 -3.03
N GLN A 169 -5.02 21.54 -3.69
CA GLN A 169 -4.28 20.33 -4.09
C GLN A 169 -3.71 19.60 -2.88
N GLN A 170 -3.29 20.33 -1.83
CA GLN A 170 -2.87 19.70 -0.57
C GLN A 170 -4.05 18.97 0.12
N ALA A 171 -5.24 19.56 0.12
CA ALA A 171 -6.43 18.89 0.62
C ALA A 171 -6.79 17.65 -0.20
N THR A 172 -6.71 17.73 -1.53
CA THR A 172 -6.94 16.61 -2.45
C THR A 172 -5.91 15.48 -2.25
N LEU A 173 -4.65 15.81 -1.96
CA LEU A 173 -3.61 14.82 -1.62
C LEU A 173 -3.97 14.03 -0.34
N ILE A 174 -4.43 14.73 0.70
CA ILE A 174 -4.86 14.11 1.96
C ILE A 174 -6.10 13.24 1.71
N GLU A 175 -7.08 13.73 0.97
CA GLU A 175 -8.28 12.99 0.59
C GLU A 175 -7.92 11.68 -0.12
N GLY A 176 -6.99 11.71 -1.09
CA GLY A 176 -6.51 10.53 -1.78
C GLY A 176 -5.90 9.50 -0.84
N ALA A 177 -5.09 9.93 0.11
CA ALA A 177 -4.47 9.07 1.11
C ALA A 177 -5.50 8.45 2.07
N GLU A 178 -6.47 9.25 2.55
CA GLU A 178 -7.57 8.77 3.39
C GLU A 178 -8.42 7.73 2.65
N GLN A 179 -8.76 7.98 1.39
CA GLN A 179 -9.54 7.05 0.57
C GLN A 179 -8.79 5.71 0.35
N ALA A 180 -7.48 5.75 0.16
CA ALA A 180 -6.66 4.55 0.06
C ALA A 180 -6.77 3.68 1.32
N LEU A 181 -6.62 4.28 2.50
CA LEU A 181 -6.73 3.60 3.79
C LEU A 181 -8.16 3.10 4.06
N GLN A 182 -9.16 3.92 3.79
CA GLN A 182 -10.58 3.55 3.92
C GLN A 182 -10.93 2.33 3.05
N ARG A 183 -10.39 2.30 1.84
CA ARG A 183 -10.60 1.19 0.92
C ARG A 183 -9.93 -0.10 1.40
N PHE A 184 -8.74 0.01 1.96
CA PHE A 184 -8.07 -1.12 2.59
C PHE A 184 -8.89 -1.68 3.76
N LYS A 185 -9.37 -0.81 4.68
CA LYS A 185 -10.25 -1.19 5.78
C LYS A 185 -11.53 -1.88 5.32
N PHE A 186 -12.14 -1.39 4.24
CA PHE A 186 -13.32 -2.02 3.66
C PHE A 186 -13.08 -3.47 3.27
N TYR A 187 -11.97 -3.76 2.59
CA TYR A 187 -11.62 -5.14 2.24
C TYR A 187 -11.24 -5.98 3.46
N GLN A 188 -10.54 -5.39 4.39
CA GLN A 188 -10.21 -6.03 5.66
C GLN A 188 -11.48 -6.50 6.38
N ALA A 189 -12.48 -5.64 6.53
CA ALA A 189 -13.75 -5.97 7.17
C ALA A 189 -14.62 -6.99 6.40
N GLN A 190 -14.40 -7.18 5.10
CA GLN A 190 -15.13 -8.18 4.31
C GLN A 190 -14.49 -9.58 4.37
N LEU A 191 -13.20 -9.66 4.62
CA LEU A 191 -12.44 -10.91 4.55
C LEU A 191 -12.16 -11.51 5.92
N TYR A 192 -12.39 -10.76 6.98
CA TYR A 192 -12.17 -11.10 8.39
C TYR A 192 -13.36 -10.72 9.26
#